data_149eaa0f67e4829be7ff5292b6cdf26e
#
_entry.id   149eaa0f67e4829be7ff5292b6cdf26e
#
_cell.length_a   1.000
_cell.length_b   1.000
_cell.length_c   1.000
_cell.angle_alpha   90.00
_cell.angle_beta   90.00
_cell.angle_gamma   90.00
#
_symmetry.space_group_name_H-M   'P 1'
#
loop_
_entity.id
_entity.type
_entity.pdbx_description
1 polymer ?
#
loop_
_entity_poly.entity_id
_entity_poly.type
_entity_poly.pdbx_seq_one_letter_code
_entity_poly.pdbx_strand_id
1 'polypeptide(L)'
;MPTIAVANVPVEEFALRESLRAVPDLVVETQRVAEKGEGLVMPLLWARGAGGETVQAAFDDDPSVRSADRIADYETESLYHMEWDRNVDLAVRMLTEDGATILDLYGASDGWHMRAMFPNRETLARTADFCEDHGLEFDLRQVREMDETPSGRWGLTHEQYEALRVAWEVGYFDVPREAKLGDIADRLDVSHQALSERLRRGHANLVQETIGVGPPEKTLPAAGGEPLASSDTGPT
;
A
#
# COMPACT_ATOMS: atom_id res chain seq x y z
N MET A 1 -2.11 -21.49 9.32
CA MET A 1 -1.32 -20.90 8.21
C MET A 1 -1.40 -19.38 8.35
N PRO A 2 -0.31 -18.64 8.07
CA PRO A 2 -0.36 -17.18 8.08
C PRO A 2 -1.45 -16.68 7.15
N THR A 3 -2.18 -15.68 7.62
CA THR A 3 -3.36 -15.14 6.93
C THR A 3 -3.17 -13.65 6.72
N ILE A 4 -3.30 -13.19 5.48
CA ILE A 4 -3.30 -11.77 5.15
C ILE A 4 -4.75 -11.31 5.04
N ALA A 5 -5.07 -10.23 5.73
CA ALA A 5 -6.36 -9.58 5.67
C ALA A 5 -6.20 -8.15 5.14
N VAL A 6 -7.15 -7.72 4.31
CA VAL A 6 -7.34 -6.32 3.93
C VAL A 6 -8.64 -5.87 4.59
N ALA A 7 -8.57 -4.78 5.33
CA ALA A 7 -9.69 -4.24 6.08
C ALA A 7 -9.76 -2.72 5.96
N ASN A 8 -10.97 -2.19 6.13
CA ASN A 8 -11.19 -0.77 6.29
C ASN A 8 -11.60 -0.47 7.73
N VAL A 9 -11.13 0.67 8.24
CA VAL A 9 -11.50 1.23 9.53
C VAL A 9 -12.05 2.64 9.29
N PRO A 10 -13.24 2.98 9.80
CA PRO A 10 -13.78 4.32 9.66
C PRO A 10 -12.83 5.38 10.22
N VAL A 11 -12.75 6.53 9.55
CA VAL A 11 -11.88 7.63 10.00
C VAL A 11 -12.28 8.15 11.38
N GLU A 12 -13.58 8.01 11.74
CA GLU A 12 -14.14 8.41 13.01
C GLU A 12 -13.57 7.63 14.21
N GLU A 13 -13.08 6.41 13.95
CA GLU A 13 -12.71 5.45 14.98
C GLU A 13 -11.19 5.24 15.11
N PHE A 14 -10.41 5.91 14.25
CA PHE A 14 -8.97 5.69 14.27
C PHE A 14 -8.20 7.01 14.46
N ALA A 15 -7.65 7.61 13.40
CA ALA A 15 -6.79 8.79 13.47
C ALA A 15 -7.06 9.78 12.34
N LEU A 16 -6.62 11.02 12.51
CA LEU A 16 -6.65 12.09 11.52
C LEU A 16 -8.05 12.43 10.98
N ARG A 17 -9.06 12.24 11.81
CA ARG A 17 -10.45 12.50 11.44
C ARG A 17 -10.65 13.93 10.95
N GLU A 18 -10.18 14.90 11.71
CA GLU A 18 -10.38 16.31 11.38
C GLU A 18 -9.49 16.73 10.21
N SER A 19 -8.27 16.23 10.13
CA SER A 19 -7.34 16.47 9.02
C SER A 19 -7.87 15.96 7.68
N LEU A 20 -8.34 14.70 7.63
CA LEU A 20 -8.88 14.08 6.42
C LEU A 20 -10.20 14.71 5.96
N ARG A 21 -10.96 15.31 6.89
CA ARG A 21 -12.16 16.08 6.57
C ARG A 21 -11.85 17.50 6.08
N ALA A 22 -10.87 18.17 6.70
CA ALA A 22 -10.48 19.53 6.36
C ALA A 22 -9.79 19.59 5.00
N VAL A 23 -9.08 18.53 4.61
CA VAL A 23 -8.31 18.44 3.36
C VAL A 23 -8.78 17.20 2.58
N PRO A 24 -9.85 17.29 1.76
CA PRO A 24 -10.49 16.14 1.13
C PRO A 24 -9.62 15.32 0.18
N ASP A 25 -8.59 15.92 -0.41
CA ASP A 25 -7.65 15.23 -1.31
C ASP A 25 -6.43 14.68 -0.55
N LEU A 26 -6.35 14.89 0.77
CA LEU A 26 -5.26 14.39 1.60
C LEU A 26 -5.27 12.85 1.60
N VAL A 27 -4.14 12.29 1.27
CA VAL A 27 -3.83 10.87 1.46
C VAL A 27 -2.59 10.79 2.33
N VAL A 28 -2.68 9.97 3.36
CA VAL A 28 -1.59 9.69 4.28
C VAL A 28 -1.21 8.23 4.22
N GLU A 29 0.08 7.92 4.27
CA GLU A 29 0.58 6.56 4.23
C GLU A 29 1.64 6.36 5.31
N THR A 30 1.50 5.33 6.12
CA THR A 30 2.49 5.02 7.14
C THR A 30 3.70 4.33 6.52
N GLN A 31 4.89 4.86 6.76
CA GLN A 31 6.13 4.24 6.26
C GLN A 31 6.40 2.91 6.94
N ARG A 32 6.25 2.83 8.25
CA ARG A 32 6.38 1.62 9.06
C ARG A 32 5.65 1.78 10.38
N VAL A 33 5.06 0.69 10.85
CA VAL A 33 4.64 0.57 12.24
C VAL A 33 5.84 0.03 13.02
N ALA A 34 6.27 0.76 14.04
CA ALA A 34 7.44 0.40 14.85
C ALA A 34 7.05 0.25 16.31
N GLU A 35 7.73 -0.65 17.02
CA GLU A 35 7.60 -0.80 18.46
C GLU A 35 8.56 0.19 19.14
N LYS A 36 8.03 1.05 20.03
CA LYS A 36 8.80 1.99 20.82
C LYS A 36 8.40 1.87 22.30
N GLY A 37 9.28 1.27 23.10
CA GLY A 37 9.01 1.05 24.53
C GLY A 37 7.85 0.08 24.75
N GLU A 38 6.81 0.52 25.46
CA GLU A 38 5.61 -0.28 25.73
C GLU A 38 4.49 -0.12 24.67
N GLY A 39 4.75 0.53 23.53
CA GLY A 39 3.73 0.85 22.51
C GLY A 39 4.17 0.66 21.07
N LEU A 40 3.23 0.26 20.24
CA LEU A 40 3.34 0.33 18.79
C LEU A 40 3.03 1.77 18.35
N VAL A 41 3.88 2.33 17.50
CA VAL A 41 3.74 3.69 16.99
C VAL A 41 3.92 3.71 15.48
N MET A 42 3.25 4.64 14.82
CA MET A 42 3.41 4.97 13.40
C MET A 42 4.23 6.27 13.29
N PRO A 43 5.57 6.19 13.49
CA PRO A 43 6.37 7.40 13.68
C PRO A 43 6.56 8.20 12.41
N LEU A 44 6.44 7.59 11.24
CA LEU A 44 6.70 8.21 9.94
C LEU A 44 5.46 8.12 9.05
N LEU A 45 5.02 9.27 8.57
CA LEU A 45 3.84 9.42 7.75
C LEU A 45 4.16 10.24 6.49
N TRP A 46 3.93 9.65 5.33
CA TRP A 46 3.86 10.38 4.08
C TRP A 46 2.50 11.02 3.92
N ALA A 47 2.47 12.27 3.49
CA ALA A 47 1.24 13.00 3.20
C ALA A 47 1.31 13.60 1.80
N ARG A 48 0.28 13.38 0.99
CA ARG A 48 0.15 13.89 -0.37
C ARG A 48 -1.26 14.41 -0.63
N GLY A 49 -1.47 15.17 -1.73
CA GLY A 49 -2.78 15.70 -2.12
C GLY A 49 -3.01 17.15 -1.71
N ALA A 50 -2.12 17.73 -0.89
CA ALA A 50 -2.10 19.15 -0.55
C ALA A 50 -0.69 19.63 -0.27
N GLY A 51 -0.50 20.96 -0.31
CA GLY A 51 0.80 21.56 0.03
C GLY A 51 1.15 21.39 1.51
N GLY A 52 2.44 21.23 1.83
CA GLY A 52 2.94 20.95 3.17
C GLY A 52 2.47 21.91 4.26
N GLU A 53 2.27 23.20 3.97
CA GLU A 53 1.73 24.17 4.94
C GLU A 53 0.25 23.88 5.28
N THR A 54 -0.55 23.49 4.30
CA THR A 54 -1.96 23.11 4.51
C THR A 54 -2.07 21.83 5.33
N VAL A 55 -1.22 20.84 5.02
CA VAL A 55 -1.16 19.56 5.76
C VAL A 55 -0.71 19.80 7.19
N GLN A 56 0.34 20.64 7.39
CA GLN A 56 0.83 20.96 8.73
C GLN A 56 -0.27 21.59 9.58
N ALA A 57 -0.97 22.61 9.06
CA ALA A 57 -2.05 23.24 9.79
C ALA A 57 -3.18 22.27 10.14
N ALA A 58 -3.51 21.33 9.23
CA ALA A 58 -4.53 20.31 9.49
C ALA A 58 -4.09 19.34 10.59
N PHE A 59 -2.80 18.94 10.64
CA PHE A 59 -2.28 18.07 11.69
C PHE A 59 -2.18 18.77 13.05
N ASP A 60 -1.80 20.06 13.07
CA ASP A 60 -1.71 20.84 14.30
C ASP A 60 -3.08 21.04 14.99
N ASP A 61 -4.16 21.06 14.19
CA ASP A 61 -5.53 21.19 14.69
C ASP A 61 -6.21 19.83 14.98
N ASP A 62 -5.58 18.69 14.65
CA ASP A 62 -6.20 17.37 14.80
C ASP A 62 -5.98 16.80 16.22
N PRO A 63 -7.05 16.49 16.97
CA PRO A 63 -6.93 16.01 18.35
C PRO A 63 -6.28 14.61 18.48
N SER A 64 -6.17 13.84 17.39
CA SER A 64 -5.46 12.56 17.38
C SER A 64 -3.94 12.72 17.29
N VAL A 65 -3.44 13.94 16.98
CA VAL A 65 -2.04 14.27 16.81
C VAL A 65 -1.55 15.04 18.05
N ARG A 66 -0.47 14.57 18.65
CA ARG A 66 0.23 15.28 19.74
C ARG A 66 1.28 16.23 19.19
N SER A 67 2.06 15.79 18.21
CA SER A 67 2.97 16.62 17.43
C SER A 67 3.16 16.02 16.03
N ALA A 68 3.38 16.89 15.06
CA ALA A 68 3.71 16.54 13.67
C ALA A 68 4.89 17.40 13.21
N ASP A 69 6.07 16.80 13.13
CA ASP A 69 7.29 17.48 12.70
C ASP A 69 7.58 17.12 11.24
N ARG A 70 7.51 18.10 10.34
CA ARG A 70 7.83 17.90 8.93
C ARG A 70 9.32 17.69 8.74
N ILE A 71 9.72 16.46 8.34
CA ILE A 71 11.11 16.04 8.15
C ILE A 71 11.60 16.38 6.75
N ALA A 72 10.74 16.21 5.74
CA ALA A 72 11.05 16.48 4.34
C ALA A 72 9.80 17.00 3.61
N ASP A 73 10.05 17.84 2.61
CA ASP A 73 9.02 18.44 1.77
C ASP A 73 9.46 18.30 0.32
N TYR A 74 8.68 17.55 -0.46
CA TYR A 74 8.89 17.33 -1.88
C TYR A 74 7.77 18.00 -2.68
N GLU A 75 7.92 18.04 -3.98
CA GLU A 75 6.96 18.72 -4.86
C GLU A 75 5.54 18.14 -4.76
N THR A 76 5.42 16.80 -4.55
CA THR A 76 4.14 16.08 -4.56
C THR A 76 3.74 15.51 -3.22
N GLU A 77 4.67 15.43 -2.26
CA GLU A 77 4.44 14.79 -0.96
C GLU A 77 5.38 15.33 0.10
N SER A 78 4.98 15.20 1.35
CA SER A 78 5.80 15.58 2.51
C SER A 78 5.89 14.42 3.50
N LEU A 79 7.04 14.30 4.16
CA LEU A 79 7.28 13.30 5.21
C LEU A 79 7.22 13.94 6.58
N TYR A 80 6.45 13.35 7.46
CA TYR A 80 6.27 13.80 8.84
C TYR A 80 6.76 12.76 9.84
N HIS A 81 7.33 13.24 10.95
CA HIS A 81 7.47 12.47 12.18
C HIS A 81 6.28 12.80 13.07
N MET A 82 5.52 11.76 13.45
CA MET A 82 4.25 11.88 14.17
C MET A 82 4.40 11.40 15.60
N GLU A 83 3.82 12.14 16.55
CA GLU A 83 3.48 11.66 17.87
C GLU A 83 1.96 11.67 18.02
N TRP A 84 1.40 10.51 18.36
CA TRP A 84 -0.04 10.29 18.41
C TRP A 84 -0.62 10.49 19.80
N ASP A 85 -1.91 10.76 19.86
CA ASP A 85 -2.66 10.67 21.10
C ASP A 85 -2.80 9.22 21.56
N ARG A 86 -3.08 9.04 22.86
CA ARG A 86 -3.17 7.73 23.49
C ARG A 86 -4.22 6.80 22.88
N ASN A 87 -5.29 7.35 22.32
CA ASN A 87 -6.36 6.56 21.73
C ASN A 87 -5.89 5.87 20.45
N VAL A 88 -5.08 6.54 19.61
CA VAL A 88 -4.46 5.95 18.42
C VAL A 88 -3.51 4.82 18.79
N ASP A 89 -2.68 5.03 19.82
CA ASP A 89 -1.78 3.98 20.33
C ASP A 89 -2.57 2.74 20.81
N LEU A 90 -3.73 2.95 21.45
CA LEU A 90 -4.60 1.86 21.89
C LEU A 90 -5.22 1.10 20.72
N ALA A 91 -5.72 1.81 19.69
CA ALA A 91 -6.30 1.18 18.50
C ALA A 91 -5.27 0.33 17.75
N VAL A 92 -4.03 0.82 17.59
CA VAL A 92 -2.94 0.04 16.96
C VAL A 92 -2.61 -1.20 17.80
N ARG A 93 -2.60 -1.08 19.14
CA ARG A 93 -2.39 -2.24 20.03
C ARG A 93 -3.51 -3.27 19.90
N MET A 94 -4.77 -2.85 19.85
CA MET A 94 -5.92 -3.74 19.67
C MET A 94 -5.77 -4.59 18.40
N LEU A 95 -5.30 -3.96 17.32
CA LEU A 95 -5.09 -4.63 16.03
C LEU A 95 -3.90 -5.61 16.03
N THR A 96 -2.92 -5.43 16.93
CA THR A 96 -1.64 -6.16 16.89
C THR A 96 -1.37 -7.05 18.11
N GLU A 97 -2.18 -6.98 19.17
CA GLU A 97 -1.95 -7.67 20.45
C GLU A 97 -1.77 -9.19 20.29
N ASP A 98 -2.54 -9.82 19.43
CA ASP A 98 -2.47 -11.26 19.15
C ASP A 98 -1.36 -11.64 18.14
N GLY A 99 -0.35 -10.78 17.93
CA GLY A 99 0.78 -11.04 17.05
C GLY A 99 0.51 -10.75 15.57
N ALA A 100 -0.51 -9.97 15.25
CA ALA A 100 -0.68 -9.44 13.91
C ALA A 100 0.43 -8.42 13.58
N THR A 101 0.79 -8.35 12.31
CA THR A 101 1.76 -7.39 11.78
C THR A 101 1.07 -6.55 10.71
N ILE A 102 1.00 -5.24 10.92
CA ILE A 102 0.52 -4.31 9.90
C ILE A 102 1.58 -4.23 8.81
N LEU A 103 1.19 -4.60 7.59
CA LEU A 103 2.03 -4.58 6.40
C LEU A 103 1.98 -3.21 5.75
N ASP A 104 0.76 -2.69 5.57
CA ASP A 104 0.48 -1.40 4.97
C ASP A 104 -0.72 -0.75 5.68
N LEU A 105 -0.66 0.56 5.81
CA LEU A 105 -1.74 1.36 6.40
C LEU A 105 -1.75 2.74 5.76
N TYR A 106 -2.86 3.11 5.15
CA TYR A 106 -3.06 4.44 4.60
C TYR A 106 -4.45 4.99 4.95
N GLY A 107 -4.54 6.30 5.07
CA GLY A 107 -5.76 7.03 5.36
C GLY A 107 -6.13 7.97 4.22
N ALA A 108 -7.41 8.05 3.91
CA ALA A 108 -8.00 8.99 2.98
C ALA A 108 -9.38 9.45 3.49
N SER A 109 -10.07 10.30 2.74
CA SER A 109 -11.39 10.82 3.14
C SER A 109 -12.46 9.76 3.32
N ASP A 110 -12.29 8.57 2.75
CA ASP A 110 -13.20 7.41 2.84
C ASP A 110 -12.87 6.44 3.99
N GLY A 111 -11.81 6.70 4.74
CA GLY A 111 -11.39 5.90 5.90
C GLY A 111 -9.94 5.48 5.87
N TRP A 112 -9.59 4.62 6.81
CA TRP A 112 -8.29 3.97 6.88
C TRP A 112 -8.36 2.59 6.24
N HIS A 113 -7.38 2.30 5.41
CA HIS A 113 -7.22 1.04 4.70
C HIS A 113 -5.98 0.35 5.23
N MET A 114 -6.17 -0.87 5.69
CA MET A 114 -5.12 -1.64 6.33
C MET A 114 -4.93 -2.97 5.63
N ARG A 115 -3.67 -3.36 5.45
CA ARG A 115 -3.29 -4.73 5.14
C ARG A 115 -2.45 -5.27 6.28
N ALA A 116 -2.90 -6.35 6.89
CA ALA A 116 -2.22 -6.97 8.02
C ALA A 116 -2.03 -8.47 7.83
N MET A 117 -0.95 -9.00 8.39
CA MET A 117 -0.66 -10.42 8.45
C MET A 117 -0.91 -10.94 9.85
N PHE A 118 -1.72 -11.98 9.95
CA PHE A 118 -2.05 -12.68 11.18
C PHE A 118 -1.36 -14.05 11.21
N PRO A 119 -0.98 -14.57 12.40
CA PRO A 119 -0.40 -15.91 12.54
C PRO A 119 -1.27 -17.02 11.93
N ASN A 120 -2.60 -16.87 12.02
CA ASN A 120 -3.59 -17.77 11.44
C ASN A 120 -4.97 -17.11 11.39
N ARG A 121 -5.92 -17.80 10.77
CA ARG A 121 -7.30 -17.31 10.59
C ARG A 121 -8.07 -17.17 11.91
N GLU A 122 -7.79 -18.00 12.89
CA GLU A 122 -8.42 -17.93 14.22
C GLU A 122 -8.01 -16.63 14.95
N THR A 123 -6.73 -16.26 14.86
CA THR A 123 -6.24 -14.99 15.40
C THR A 123 -6.91 -13.79 14.72
N LEU A 124 -7.06 -13.81 13.39
CA LEU A 124 -7.80 -12.77 12.69
C LEU A 124 -9.23 -12.64 13.20
N ALA A 125 -9.95 -13.76 13.36
CA ALA A 125 -11.33 -13.75 13.86
C ALA A 125 -11.40 -13.15 15.28
N ARG A 126 -10.53 -13.59 16.20
CA ARG A 126 -10.49 -13.03 17.56
C ARG A 126 -10.19 -11.53 17.58
N THR A 127 -9.25 -11.08 16.74
CA THR A 127 -8.95 -9.64 16.62
C THR A 127 -10.15 -8.85 16.10
N ALA A 128 -10.85 -9.36 15.10
CA ALA A 128 -12.05 -8.72 14.57
C ALA A 128 -13.17 -8.63 15.62
N ASP A 129 -13.47 -9.74 16.29
CA ASP A 129 -14.45 -9.80 17.38
C ASP A 129 -14.08 -8.83 18.52
N PHE A 130 -12.80 -8.80 18.89
CA PHE A 130 -12.30 -7.90 19.95
C PHE A 130 -12.43 -6.43 19.56
N CYS A 131 -12.13 -6.08 18.33
CA CYS A 131 -12.30 -4.71 17.81
C CYS A 131 -13.78 -4.29 17.84
N GLU A 132 -14.68 -5.14 17.37
CA GLU A 132 -16.12 -4.89 17.38
C GLU A 132 -16.66 -4.69 18.81
N ASP A 133 -16.26 -5.54 19.75
CA ASP A 133 -16.64 -5.46 21.17
C ASP A 133 -16.18 -4.15 21.83
N HIS A 134 -15.14 -3.52 21.31
CA HIS A 134 -14.56 -2.26 21.82
C HIS A 134 -14.92 -1.04 20.96
N GLY A 135 -15.83 -1.20 20.00
CA GLY A 135 -16.35 -0.11 19.19
C GLY A 135 -15.42 0.36 18.07
N LEU A 136 -14.48 -0.49 17.65
CA LEU A 136 -13.68 -0.28 16.47
C LEU A 136 -14.21 -1.15 15.32
N GLU A 137 -14.89 -0.53 14.35
CA GLU A 137 -15.40 -1.23 13.19
C GLU A 137 -14.25 -1.72 12.30
N PHE A 138 -14.17 -3.04 12.12
CA PHE A 138 -13.13 -3.69 11.35
C PHE A 138 -13.73 -4.39 10.14
N ASP A 139 -13.97 -3.61 9.06
CA ASP A 139 -14.64 -4.08 7.85
C ASP A 139 -13.68 -4.89 6.96
N LEU A 140 -13.75 -6.21 7.08
CA LEU A 140 -12.92 -7.15 6.32
C LEU A 140 -13.34 -7.17 4.83
N ARG A 141 -12.46 -6.70 3.95
CA ARG A 141 -12.64 -6.68 2.49
C ARG A 141 -12.12 -7.93 1.81
N GLN A 142 -10.98 -8.42 2.26
CA GLN A 142 -10.33 -9.59 1.68
C GLN A 142 -9.58 -10.37 2.75
N VAL A 143 -9.66 -11.68 2.67
CA VAL A 143 -8.89 -12.61 3.52
C VAL A 143 -8.24 -13.65 2.63
N ARG A 144 -6.91 -13.81 2.77
CA ARG A 144 -6.12 -14.76 1.99
C ARG A 144 -5.16 -15.51 2.91
N GLU A 145 -5.17 -16.83 2.83
CA GLU A 145 -4.11 -17.63 3.46
C GLU A 145 -2.83 -17.56 2.61
N MET A 146 -1.70 -17.48 3.28
CA MET A 146 -0.41 -17.58 2.59
C MET A 146 -0.13 -19.03 2.28
N ASP A 147 0.19 -19.31 1.02
CA ASP A 147 0.71 -20.62 0.63
C ASP A 147 2.02 -20.92 1.38
N GLU A 148 2.32 -22.22 1.60
CA GLU A 148 3.56 -22.69 2.22
C GLU A 148 4.81 -22.33 1.38
N THR A 149 4.62 -21.79 0.19
CA THR A 149 5.69 -21.43 -0.73
C THR A 149 6.13 -19.97 -0.54
N PRO A 150 7.41 -19.63 -0.80
CA PRO A 150 7.93 -18.27 -0.75
C PRO A 150 7.15 -17.26 -1.62
N SER A 151 6.46 -17.76 -2.65
CA SER A 151 5.63 -16.98 -3.58
C SER A 151 4.51 -16.20 -2.88
N GLY A 152 3.91 -16.78 -1.85
CA GLY A 152 2.78 -16.18 -1.12
C GLY A 152 3.08 -14.82 -0.48
N ARG A 153 4.37 -14.52 -0.20
CA ARG A 153 4.79 -13.23 0.37
C ARG A 153 4.46 -12.02 -0.50
N TRP A 154 4.46 -12.23 -1.82
CA TRP A 154 4.33 -11.18 -2.82
C TRP A 154 3.00 -11.24 -3.57
N GLY A 155 2.00 -11.98 -3.05
CA GLY A 155 0.75 -12.15 -3.77
C GLY A 155 0.85 -12.96 -5.06
N LEU A 156 1.95 -13.68 -5.26
CA LEU A 156 2.21 -14.47 -6.46
C LEU A 156 1.71 -15.91 -6.28
N THR A 157 1.26 -16.53 -7.37
CA THR A 157 1.16 -17.99 -7.42
C THR A 157 2.56 -18.61 -7.56
N HIS A 158 2.67 -19.90 -7.27
CA HIS A 158 3.95 -20.61 -7.43
C HIS A 158 4.51 -20.47 -8.84
N GLU A 159 3.68 -20.63 -9.86
CA GLU A 159 4.08 -20.54 -11.27
C GLU A 159 4.49 -19.12 -11.69
N GLN A 160 3.85 -18.09 -11.13
CA GLN A 160 4.23 -16.69 -11.37
C GLN A 160 5.58 -16.38 -10.73
N TYR A 161 5.76 -16.81 -9.48
CA TYR A 161 7.02 -16.65 -8.75
C TYR A 161 8.17 -17.35 -9.48
N GLU A 162 7.98 -18.61 -9.88
CA GLU A 162 8.99 -19.38 -10.60
C GLU A 162 9.34 -18.74 -11.94
N ALA A 163 8.34 -18.28 -12.71
CA ALA A 163 8.56 -17.59 -13.97
C ALA A 163 9.39 -16.31 -13.79
N LEU A 164 9.06 -15.48 -12.79
CA LEU A 164 9.80 -14.25 -12.49
C LEU A 164 11.22 -14.55 -11.99
N ARG A 165 11.38 -15.55 -11.12
CA ARG A 165 12.68 -15.94 -10.58
C ARG A 165 13.61 -16.44 -11.68
N VAL A 166 13.12 -17.36 -12.53
CA VAL A 166 13.92 -17.88 -13.65
C VAL A 166 14.26 -16.76 -14.64
N ALA A 167 13.30 -15.89 -14.96
CA ALA A 167 13.55 -14.74 -15.85
C ALA A 167 14.66 -13.82 -15.30
N TRP A 168 14.66 -13.57 -13.99
CA TRP A 168 15.70 -12.80 -13.33
C TRP A 168 17.06 -13.51 -13.34
N GLU A 169 17.10 -14.79 -13.00
CA GLU A 169 18.34 -15.59 -12.94
C GLU A 169 19.06 -15.71 -14.29
N VAL A 170 18.31 -15.71 -15.41
CA VAL A 170 18.88 -15.84 -16.76
C VAL A 170 19.14 -14.49 -17.43
N GLY A 171 19.00 -13.38 -16.72
CA GLY A 171 19.29 -12.04 -17.27
C GLY A 171 18.23 -11.53 -18.28
N TYR A 172 16.98 -12.01 -18.19
CA TYR A 172 15.91 -11.51 -19.07
C TYR A 172 15.61 -10.03 -18.86
N PHE A 173 15.78 -9.55 -17.63
CA PHE A 173 15.54 -8.16 -17.26
C PHE A 173 16.78 -7.26 -17.39
N ASP A 174 17.92 -7.82 -17.78
CA ASP A 174 19.16 -7.06 -17.92
C ASP A 174 19.16 -6.17 -19.17
N VAL A 175 20.02 -5.16 -19.17
CA VAL A 175 20.23 -4.26 -20.31
C VAL A 175 21.72 -4.22 -20.69
N PRO A 176 22.12 -4.85 -21.80
CA PRO A 176 21.33 -5.63 -22.76
C PRO A 176 20.85 -6.97 -22.18
N ARG A 177 19.70 -7.48 -22.68
CA ARG A 177 19.17 -8.78 -22.23
C ARG A 177 20.13 -9.93 -22.54
N GLU A 178 20.34 -10.82 -21.59
CA GLU A 178 21.16 -12.03 -21.76
C GLU A 178 20.33 -13.23 -22.27
N ALA A 179 19.01 -13.26 -21.93
CA ALA A 179 18.10 -14.31 -22.37
C ALA A 179 16.84 -13.75 -23.08
N LYS A 180 16.23 -14.58 -23.93
CA LYS A 180 14.96 -14.30 -24.59
C LYS A 180 13.81 -15.02 -23.90
N LEU A 181 12.58 -14.59 -24.17
CA LEU A 181 11.37 -15.22 -23.64
C LEU A 181 11.32 -16.73 -23.97
N GLY A 182 11.81 -17.14 -25.16
CA GLY A 182 11.88 -18.54 -25.55
C GLY A 182 12.75 -19.39 -24.65
N ASP A 183 13.92 -18.89 -24.27
CA ASP A 183 14.88 -19.62 -23.44
C ASP A 183 14.26 -19.94 -22.07
N ILE A 184 13.44 -19.04 -21.54
CA ILE A 184 12.73 -19.23 -20.28
C ILE A 184 11.56 -20.21 -20.46
N ALA A 185 10.81 -20.10 -21.57
CA ALA A 185 9.69 -20.98 -21.85
C ALA A 185 10.14 -22.44 -21.98
N ASP A 186 11.25 -22.67 -22.71
CA ASP A 186 11.87 -23.98 -22.85
C ASP A 186 12.34 -24.54 -21.49
N ARG A 187 12.96 -23.69 -20.64
CA ARG A 187 13.45 -24.09 -19.31
C ARG A 187 12.32 -24.48 -18.35
N LEU A 188 11.15 -23.83 -18.48
CA LEU A 188 9.97 -24.10 -17.64
C LEU A 188 8.99 -25.09 -18.25
N ASP A 189 9.28 -25.64 -19.43
CA ASP A 189 8.42 -26.52 -20.20
C ASP A 189 6.99 -25.96 -20.40
N VAL A 190 6.92 -24.69 -20.83
CA VAL A 190 5.66 -24.00 -21.10
C VAL A 190 5.67 -23.30 -22.45
N SER A 191 4.48 -23.00 -22.99
CA SER A 191 4.39 -22.22 -24.22
C SER A 191 4.81 -20.75 -23.99
N HIS A 192 5.31 -20.08 -25.04
CA HIS A 192 5.63 -18.65 -25.03
C HIS A 192 4.45 -17.79 -24.55
N GLN A 193 3.22 -18.14 -24.98
CA GLN A 193 2.01 -17.43 -24.58
C GLN A 193 1.74 -17.60 -23.08
N ALA A 194 1.82 -18.81 -22.56
CA ALA A 194 1.61 -19.10 -21.14
C ALA A 194 2.65 -18.38 -20.26
N LEU A 195 3.93 -18.40 -20.67
CA LEU A 195 4.98 -17.67 -19.96
C LEU A 195 4.74 -16.16 -19.98
N SER A 196 4.42 -15.58 -21.14
CA SER A 196 4.13 -14.15 -21.26
C SER A 196 2.98 -13.73 -20.32
N GLU A 197 1.93 -14.56 -20.23
CA GLU A 197 0.80 -14.31 -19.34
C GLU A 197 1.19 -14.44 -17.87
N ARG A 198 1.98 -15.47 -17.49
CA ARG A 198 2.49 -15.65 -16.12
C ARG A 198 3.33 -14.46 -15.68
N LEU A 199 4.28 -14.00 -16.52
CA LEU A 199 5.12 -12.85 -16.22
C LEU A 199 4.29 -11.57 -16.09
N ARG A 200 3.34 -11.33 -17.01
CA ARG A 200 2.47 -10.14 -16.95
C ARG A 200 1.63 -10.11 -15.67
N ARG A 201 0.99 -11.24 -15.31
CA ARG A 201 0.20 -11.34 -14.06
C ARG A 201 1.08 -11.24 -12.83
N GLY A 202 2.26 -11.86 -12.86
CA GLY A 202 3.23 -11.76 -11.77
C GLY A 202 3.72 -10.33 -11.56
N HIS A 203 4.04 -9.60 -12.62
CA HIS A 203 4.38 -8.17 -12.52
C HIS A 203 3.21 -7.33 -11.99
N ALA A 204 1.99 -7.56 -12.47
CA ALA A 204 0.82 -6.84 -12.00
C ALA A 204 0.61 -7.05 -10.49
N ASN A 205 0.75 -8.28 -10.01
CA ASN A 205 0.66 -8.59 -8.59
C ASN A 205 1.77 -7.92 -7.78
N LEU A 206 3.03 -7.97 -8.26
CA LEU A 206 4.14 -7.28 -7.59
C LEU A 206 3.92 -5.77 -7.52
N VAL A 207 3.48 -5.14 -8.61
CA VAL A 207 3.16 -3.71 -8.63
C VAL A 207 2.06 -3.39 -7.62
N GLN A 208 1.00 -4.20 -7.60
CA GLN A 208 -0.09 -4.03 -6.64
C GLN A 208 0.37 -4.21 -5.19
N GLU A 209 1.23 -5.18 -4.91
CA GLU A 209 1.72 -5.49 -3.56
C GLU A 209 2.86 -4.55 -3.08
N THR A 210 3.45 -3.76 -3.97
CA THR A 210 4.60 -2.88 -3.64
C THR A 210 4.34 -1.40 -3.88
N ILE A 211 3.78 -1.04 -5.03
CA ILE A 211 3.56 0.35 -5.45
C ILE A 211 2.08 0.71 -5.35
N GLY A 212 1.19 -0.28 -5.54
CA GLY A 212 -0.26 -0.11 -5.50
C GLY A 212 -0.84 -0.02 -4.09
N VAL A 213 -0.01 0.16 -3.09
CA VAL A 213 -0.41 0.45 -1.71
C VAL A 213 -0.85 1.91 -1.65
N GLY A 214 -2.08 2.13 -1.30
CA GLY A 214 -2.70 3.45 -1.32
C GLY A 214 -3.90 3.51 -2.28
N PRO A 215 -4.75 4.52 -2.17
CA PRO A 215 -5.82 4.73 -3.13
C PRO A 215 -5.22 4.87 -4.52
N PRO A 216 -5.86 4.31 -5.57
CA PRO A 216 -5.39 4.50 -6.93
C PRO A 216 -5.24 6.00 -7.18
N GLU A 217 -4.04 6.44 -7.55
CA GLU A 217 -3.84 7.83 -7.95
C GLU A 217 -4.95 8.18 -8.94
N LYS A 218 -5.74 9.20 -8.59
CA LYS A 218 -6.65 9.80 -9.57
C LYS A 218 -5.76 10.15 -10.75
N THR A 219 -5.93 9.43 -11.84
CA THR A 219 -5.18 9.46 -13.11
C THR A 219 -4.56 10.84 -13.30
N LEU A 220 -3.23 10.93 -13.33
CA LEU A 220 -2.55 12.14 -13.78
C LEU A 220 -3.29 12.64 -15.02
N PRO A 221 -3.72 13.90 -15.09
CA PRO A 221 -4.32 14.44 -16.30
C PRO A 221 -3.33 14.10 -17.42
N ALA A 222 -3.80 13.40 -18.45
CA ALA A 222 -2.99 13.04 -19.58
C ALA A 222 -2.20 14.29 -19.99
N ALA A 223 -0.87 14.21 -19.92
CA ALA A 223 0.00 15.31 -20.28
C ALA A 223 -0.52 15.86 -21.61
N GLY A 224 -0.99 17.10 -21.60
CA GLY A 224 -1.66 17.72 -22.71
C GLY A 224 -0.76 17.71 -23.94
N GLY A 225 -0.93 16.70 -24.79
CA GLY A 225 -0.47 16.74 -26.15
C GLY A 225 -1.32 17.76 -26.86
N GLU A 226 -0.83 18.99 -27.00
CA GLU A 226 -1.38 19.91 -27.98
C GLU A 226 -1.40 19.20 -29.35
N PRO A 227 -2.53 19.16 -30.06
CA PRO A 227 -2.54 18.63 -31.41
C PRO A 227 -1.64 19.55 -32.25
N LEU A 228 -0.58 18.97 -32.82
CA LEU A 228 0.24 19.63 -33.83
C LEU A 228 -0.69 20.21 -34.89
N ALA A 229 -0.78 21.53 -34.94
CA ALA A 229 -1.51 22.24 -35.97
C ALA A 229 -0.95 21.82 -37.32
N SER A 230 -1.76 21.15 -38.13
CA SER A 230 -1.49 20.88 -39.51
C SER A 230 -1.43 22.20 -40.24
N SER A 231 -0.23 22.67 -40.58
CA SER A 231 -0.02 23.76 -41.53
C SER A 231 -0.37 23.27 -42.93
N ASP A 232 -1.61 23.48 -43.31
CA ASP A 232 -2.06 23.36 -44.68
C ASP A 232 -1.62 24.63 -45.44
N THR A 233 -0.51 24.54 -46.16
CA THR A 233 -0.08 25.49 -47.15
C THR A 233 -0.44 24.93 -48.54
N GLY A 234 -1.66 25.22 -49.00
CA GLY A 234 -2.03 25.00 -50.37
C GLY A 234 -1.29 25.95 -51.32
N PRO A 235 -0.96 25.53 -52.54
CA PRO A 235 -0.30 26.35 -53.55
C PRO A 235 -1.30 27.13 -54.39
N THR A 236 -0.95 28.34 -54.68
CA THR A 236 -1.47 29.12 -55.81
C THR A 236 -0.59 28.89 -57.01
#